data_2e5d73bc7978b2bac3485943e4f30a9a
#
_entry.id   2e5d73bc7978b2bac3485943e4f30a9a
#
_cell.length_a   1.000
_cell.length_b   1.000
_cell.length_c   1.000
_cell.angle_alpha   90.00
_cell.angle_beta   90.00
_cell.angle_gamma   90.00
#
_symmetry.space_group_name_H-M   'P 1'
#
loop_
_entity.id
_entity.type
_entity.pdbx_description
1 polymer ?
#
loop_
_entity_poly.entity_id
_entity_poly.type
_entity_poly.pdbx_seq_one_letter_code
_entity_poly.pdbx_strand_id
1 'polypeptide(L)'
;MKTFKELEFNKFKHNIIGCKSKMIFENGYGISVVRFKSKCGFFSSYTSNESEWEIAVLKGTKEKWDICYTTEITDDVIGHLSEEEVTDIMIKIQKL
;
A
#
# COMPACT_ATOMS: atom_id res chain seq x y z
N MET A 1 8.75 14.50 -4.94
CA MET A 1 8.60 13.10 -4.50
C MET A 1 7.24 12.56 -4.90
N LYS A 2 7.14 11.26 -5.06
CA LYS A 2 5.85 10.62 -5.36
C LYS A 2 4.94 10.65 -4.14
N THR A 3 3.65 10.84 -4.39
CA THR A 3 2.61 10.92 -3.36
C THR A 3 1.44 10.01 -3.73
N PHE A 4 0.43 9.95 -2.88
CA PHE A 4 -0.77 9.12 -3.12
C PHE A 4 -1.39 9.39 -4.50
N LYS A 5 -1.36 10.63 -4.98
CA LYS A 5 -1.96 11.01 -6.27
C LYS A 5 -1.30 10.33 -7.47
N GLU A 6 -0.05 9.91 -7.37
CA GLU A 6 0.67 9.24 -8.45
C GLU A 6 0.41 7.74 -8.49
N LEU A 7 -0.27 7.18 -7.49
CA LEU A 7 -0.60 5.76 -7.45
C LEU A 7 -1.68 5.43 -8.48
N GLU A 8 -1.46 4.37 -9.22
CA GLU A 8 -2.45 3.84 -10.17
C GLU A 8 -3.08 2.59 -9.55
N PHE A 9 -4.39 2.63 -9.36
CA PHE A 9 -5.11 1.55 -8.71
C PHE A 9 -5.77 0.62 -9.71
N ASN A 10 -5.65 -0.68 -9.44
CA ASN A 10 -6.31 -1.75 -10.18
C ASN A 10 -7.31 -2.43 -9.26
N LYS A 11 -8.44 -2.85 -9.82
CA LYS A 11 -9.47 -3.54 -9.05
C LYS A 11 -9.09 -5.01 -8.86
N PHE A 12 -9.47 -5.56 -7.71
CA PHE A 12 -9.39 -7.00 -7.50
C PHE A 12 -10.39 -7.74 -8.38
N LYS A 13 -10.08 -8.99 -8.69
CA LYS A 13 -10.94 -9.86 -9.47
C LYS A 13 -11.77 -10.79 -8.58
N HIS A 14 -12.89 -11.29 -9.14
CA HIS A 14 -13.77 -12.29 -8.52
C HIS A 14 -14.52 -11.75 -7.31
N ASN A 15 -14.37 -12.38 -6.14
CA ASN A 15 -15.23 -12.15 -4.98
C ASN A 15 -14.75 -11.05 -4.05
N ILE A 16 -13.71 -10.31 -4.44
CA ILE A 16 -13.13 -9.25 -3.64
C ILE A 16 -13.46 -7.91 -4.27
N ILE A 17 -14.08 -7.02 -3.51
CA ILE A 17 -14.39 -5.65 -3.93
C ILE A 17 -13.32 -4.73 -3.35
N GLY A 18 -12.59 -4.04 -4.20
CA GLY A 18 -11.57 -3.12 -3.75
C GLY A 18 -10.55 -2.82 -4.82
N CYS A 19 -9.47 -2.20 -4.41
CA CYS A 19 -8.42 -1.80 -5.33
C CYS A 19 -7.04 -1.92 -4.67
N LYS A 20 -6.04 -2.03 -5.53
CA LYS A 20 -4.64 -2.17 -5.11
C LYS A 20 -3.75 -1.35 -6.02
N SER A 21 -2.66 -0.86 -5.45
CA SER A 21 -1.62 -0.17 -6.19
C SER A 21 -0.26 -0.59 -5.67
N LYS A 22 0.73 -0.56 -6.53
CA LYS A 22 2.12 -0.85 -6.17
C LYS A 22 3.01 0.13 -6.91
N MET A 23 3.99 0.68 -6.20
CA MET A 23 4.96 1.57 -6.81
C MET A 23 6.35 1.28 -6.25
N ILE A 24 7.33 1.12 -7.14
CA ILE A 24 8.73 0.97 -6.77
C ILE A 24 9.44 2.28 -7.08
N PHE A 25 10.16 2.81 -6.08
CA PHE A 25 10.88 4.07 -6.19
C PHE A 25 12.31 3.86 -6.67
N GLU A 26 12.97 4.95 -7.03
CA GLU A 26 14.34 4.92 -7.57
C GLU A 26 15.38 4.36 -6.59
N ASN A 27 15.10 4.42 -5.29
CA ASN A 27 16.03 3.94 -4.27
C ASN A 27 15.95 2.42 -4.01
N GLY A 28 15.16 1.69 -4.79
CA GLY A 28 15.01 0.25 -4.64
C GLY A 28 13.99 -0.19 -3.59
N TYR A 29 13.30 0.76 -2.97
CA TYR A 29 12.18 0.48 -2.08
C TYR A 29 10.87 0.87 -2.75
N GLY A 30 9.76 0.41 -2.23
CA GLY A 30 8.47 0.72 -2.79
C GLY A 30 7.35 0.58 -1.78
N ILE A 31 6.13 0.72 -2.26
CA ILE A 31 4.93 0.63 -1.43
C ILE A 31 3.86 -0.20 -2.14
N SER A 32 3.17 -1.02 -1.36
CA SER A 32 1.93 -1.65 -1.75
C SER A 32 0.80 -0.98 -0.97
N VAL A 33 -0.24 -0.54 -1.66
CA VAL A 33 -1.39 0.13 -1.06
C VAL A 33 -2.65 -0.64 -1.46
N VAL A 34 -3.40 -1.10 -0.49
CA VAL A 34 -4.60 -1.91 -0.76
C VAL A 34 -5.76 -1.47 0.11
N ARG A 35 -6.96 -1.70 -0.41
CA ARG A 35 -8.21 -1.59 0.33
C ARG A 35 -9.19 -2.57 -0.31
N PHE A 36 -9.75 -3.47 0.48
CA PHE A 36 -10.73 -4.41 -0.05
C PHE A 36 -11.69 -4.89 1.03
N LYS A 37 -12.84 -5.41 0.56
CA LYS A 37 -13.83 -6.05 1.40
C LYS A 37 -14.36 -7.29 0.67
N SER A 38 -14.91 -8.23 1.43
CA SER A 38 -15.54 -9.42 0.87
C SER A 38 -16.90 -9.07 0.25
N LYS A 39 -17.47 -9.98 -0.52
CA LYS A 39 -18.83 -9.83 -1.07
C LYS A 39 -19.88 -9.61 0.01
N CYS A 40 -19.65 -10.12 1.21
CA CYS A 40 -20.55 -9.95 2.35
C CYS A 40 -20.46 -8.57 2.99
N GLY A 41 -19.58 -7.70 2.49
CA GLY A 41 -19.42 -6.34 3.01
C GLY A 41 -18.45 -6.19 4.17
N PHE A 42 -17.76 -7.25 4.56
CA PHE A 42 -16.75 -7.18 5.62
C PHE A 42 -15.45 -6.63 5.07
N PHE A 43 -14.96 -5.56 5.68
CA PHE A 43 -13.64 -5.02 5.34
C PHE A 43 -12.55 -5.96 5.83
N SER A 44 -11.49 -6.06 5.06
CA SER A 44 -10.28 -6.83 5.39
C SER A 44 -9.05 -5.96 5.21
N SER A 45 -7.87 -6.56 5.40
CA SER A 45 -6.60 -5.84 5.27
C SER A 45 -6.51 -4.61 6.15
N TYR A 46 -6.95 -4.73 7.40
CA TYR A 46 -6.82 -3.65 8.38
C TYR A 46 -7.39 -2.33 7.88
N THR A 47 -8.58 -2.38 7.29
CA THR A 47 -9.36 -1.19 6.94
C THR A 47 -10.77 -1.36 7.49
N SER A 48 -11.41 -0.25 7.84
CA SER A 48 -12.75 -0.25 8.43
C SER A 48 -13.78 0.43 7.54
N ASN A 49 -13.33 1.20 6.55
CA ASN A 49 -14.21 1.93 5.64
C ASN A 49 -13.49 2.27 4.34
N GLU A 50 -14.20 2.89 3.41
CA GLU A 50 -13.69 3.18 2.07
C GLU A 50 -12.68 4.33 2.00
N SER A 51 -12.43 5.04 3.10
CA SER A 51 -11.41 6.09 3.14
C SER A 51 -10.13 5.66 3.84
N GLU A 52 -10.02 4.39 4.23
CA GLU A 52 -8.82 3.86 4.87
C GLU A 52 -8.06 2.93 3.93
N TRP A 53 -6.76 2.83 4.15
CA TRP A 53 -5.85 2.03 3.34
C TRP A 53 -4.91 1.22 4.21
N GLU A 54 -4.45 0.09 3.67
CA GLU A 54 -3.38 -0.72 4.25
C GLU A 54 -2.17 -0.61 3.35
N ILE A 55 -0.98 -0.46 3.95
CA ILE A 55 0.27 -0.42 3.19
C ILE A 55 1.27 -1.47 3.66
N ALA A 56 2.14 -1.86 2.75
CA ALA A 56 3.34 -2.62 3.07
C ALA A 56 4.52 -1.97 2.34
N VAL A 57 5.70 -2.01 2.96
CA VAL A 57 6.92 -1.54 2.33
C VAL A 57 7.48 -2.65 1.46
N LEU A 58 7.89 -2.31 0.24
CA LEU A 58 8.46 -3.25 -0.72
C LEU A 58 9.94 -2.96 -0.93
N LYS A 59 10.67 -3.97 -1.35
CA LYS A 59 12.07 -3.84 -1.75
C LYS A 59 12.30 -4.66 -3.02
N GLY A 60 12.93 -4.04 -4.01
CA GLY A 60 13.25 -4.69 -5.28
C GLY A 60 13.03 -3.81 -6.49
N THR A 61 12.63 -4.44 -7.59
CA THR A 61 12.35 -3.77 -8.85
C THR A 61 10.89 -4.01 -9.24
N LYS A 62 10.45 -3.37 -10.34
CA LYS A 62 9.08 -3.57 -10.85
C LYS A 62 8.79 -5.02 -11.20
N GLU A 63 9.80 -5.77 -11.65
CA GLU A 63 9.66 -7.15 -12.08
C GLU A 63 9.86 -8.14 -10.93
N LYS A 64 10.65 -7.78 -9.93
CA LYS A 64 11.00 -8.68 -8.83
C LYS A 64 11.09 -7.92 -7.53
N TRP A 65 10.09 -8.06 -6.69
CA TRP A 65 9.99 -7.35 -5.41
C TRP A 65 9.41 -8.27 -4.34
N ASP A 66 9.71 -7.94 -3.09
CA ASP A 66 9.18 -8.61 -1.91
C ASP A 66 8.78 -7.60 -0.85
N ILE A 67 7.94 -8.03 0.09
CA ILE A 67 7.60 -7.21 1.25
C ILE A 67 8.84 -7.09 2.14
N CYS A 68 9.17 -5.87 2.53
CA CYS A 68 10.32 -5.60 3.38
C CYS A 68 9.87 -5.39 4.82
N TYR A 69 10.35 -6.24 5.71
CA TYR A 69 9.98 -6.20 7.13
C TYR A 69 11.08 -5.58 8.01
N THR A 70 12.13 -5.04 7.41
CA THR A 70 13.32 -4.62 8.15
C THR A 70 13.59 -3.12 8.12
N THR A 71 12.59 -2.30 7.72
CA THR A 71 12.73 -0.85 7.73
C THR A 71 12.29 -0.27 9.08
N GLU A 72 12.73 0.95 9.37
CA GLU A 72 12.26 1.70 10.54
C GLU A 72 10.80 2.13 10.42
N ILE A 73 10.25 2.11 9.21
CA ILE A 73 8.87 2.53 8.94
C ILE A 73 7.89 1.51 9.49
N THR A 74 8.14 0.24 9.20
CA THR A 74 7.32 -0.85 9.73
C THR A 74 8.06 -2.17 9.56
N ASP A 75 7.78 -3.09 10.46
CA ASP A 75 8.24 -4.48 10.39
C ASP A 75 7.13 -5.41 9.87
N ASP A 76 6.00 -4.85 9.46
CA ASP A 76 4.85 -5.59 8.94
C ASP A 76 4.03 -4.64 8.04
N VAL A 77 2.73 -4.81 7.99
CA VAL A 77 1.81 -3.92 7.28
C VAL A 77 1.26 -2.88 8.25
N ILE A 78 0.82 -1.74 7.71
CA ILE A 78 0.16 -0.70 8.49
C ILE A 78 -1.22 -0.48 7.89
N GLY A 79 -2.24 -0.54 8.73
CA GLY A 79 -3.63 -0.39 8.32
C GLY A 79 -4.26 0.92 8.80
N HIS A 80 -5.52 1.10 8.47
CA HIS A 80 -6.36 2.23 8.89
C HIS A 80 -5.77 3.60 8.56
N LEU A 81 -5.13 3.73 7.39
CA LEU A 81 -4.44 4.95 6.97
C LEU A 81 -5.30 5.81 6.04
N SER A 82 -5.29 7.13 6.27
CA SER A 82 -5.85 8.09 5.32
C SER A 82 -4.91 8.27 4.13
N GLU A 83 -5.40 8.94 3.07
CA GLU A 83 -4.57 9.27 1.91
C GLU A 83 -3.36 10.13 2.30
N GLU A 84 -3.55 11.08 3.21
CA GLU A 84 -2.46 11.94 3.71
C GLU A 84 -1.41 11.12 4.46
N GLU A 85 -1.85 10.19 5.29
CA GLU A 85 -0.94 9.31 6.02
C GLU A 85 -0.17 8.38 5.08
N VAL A 86 -0.81 7.88 4.02
CA VAL A 86 -0.13 7.09 2.99
C VAL A 86 0.93 7.94 2.29
N THR A 87 0.62 9.18 1.94
CA THR A 87 1.60 10.11 1.35
C THR A 87 2.80 10.31 2.26
N ASP A 88 2.58 10.54 3.55
CA ASP A 88 3.66 10.72 4.51
C ASP A 88 4.58 9.50 4.56
N ILE A 89 4.00 8.30 4.54
CA ILE A 89 4.76 7.05 4.52
C ILE A 89 5.53 6.91 3.20
N MET A 90 4.92 7.24 2.07
CA MET A 90 5.59 7.21 0.77
C MET A 90 6.83 8.11 0.75
N ILE A 91 6.73 9.29 1.34
CA ILE A 91 7.85 10.22 1.44
C ILE A 91 8.97 9.60 2.29
N LYS A 92 8.63 8.98 3.42
CA LYS A 92 9.62 8.30 4.27
C LYS A 92 10.31 7.15 3.54
N ILE A 93 9.57 6.36 2.78
CA ILE A 93 10.12 5.25 2.01
C ILE A 93 11.12 5.79 0.96
N GLN A 94 10.78 6.88 0.29
CA GLN A 94 11.65 7.48 -0.73
C GLN A 94 12.95 8.06 -0.15
N LYS A 95 13.00 8.26 1.15
CA LYS A 95 14.19 8.74 1.86
C LYS A 95 15.05 7.63 2.46
N LEU A 96 14.67 6.38 2.32
CA LEU A 96 15.43 5.23 2.83
C LEU A 96 16.79 5.04 2.14
#